data_eaccd2cd1a130e21bc250d65e0d4ab88
#
_entry.id   eaccd2cd1a130e21bc250d65e0d4ab88
#
_cell.length_a   1.000
_cell.length_b   1.000
_cell.length_c   1.000
_cell.angle_alpha   90.00
_cell.angle_beta   90.00
_cell.angle_gamma   90.00
#
_symmetry.space_group_name_H-M   'P 1'
#
loop_
_entity.id
_entity.type
_entity.pdbx_description
1 polymer ?
#
loop_
_entity_poly.entity_id
_entity_poly.type
_entity_poly.pdbx_seq_one_letter_code
_entity_poly.pdbx_strand_id
1 'polypeptide(L)'
;MKILFHENQLSYRGTSNAVYNYALFNQEYLNNESIIIHQKNNKNNFGPAIEKFKKKFEVHSYSNLNEIDKIVSDTKSDLFYAIKAGKIDGVESKNCKTAIHSVFKYYEPHGDVYAYVSEWLSKEMTNGVAPFVPHMIAIEKTDLDLRAELNIPKDAIVFGRHGGDTTFDLPFVKKLIIEISKKRKDIYFVFMGTNSFVFKSIFTPYKNIIFLPKSQDEIYKSKFINTCDAYLHARQQGESFGIAVGEFSIANKPIITWANSEEKSHIDILGDKAVLYTNEIDLNDIIQNFKVDKDKNWDAYSNEFSSERVMDKFKSVFID
;
A
#
# COMPACT_ATOMS: atom_id res chain seq x y z
N MET A 1 24.09 -7.98 -11.59
CA MET A 1 23.07 -8.54 -12.51
C MET A 1 22.08 -7.47 -12.94
N LYS A 2 21.32 -7.72 -14.01
CA LYS A 2 20.24 -6.85 -14.49
C LYS A 2 18.88 -7.49 -14.24
N ILE A 3 17.98 -6.76 -13.59
CA ILE A 3 16.62 -7.23 -13.28
C ILE A 3 15.62 -6.37 -14.04
N LEU A 4 14.77 -7.02 -14.84
CA LEU A 4 13.65 -6.41 -15.53
C LEU A 4 12.39 -6.52 -14.67
N PHE A 5 12.00 -5.43 -14.01
CA PHE A 5 10.85 -5.35 -13.12
C PHE A 5 9.57 -5.05 -13.90
N HIS A 6 8.62 -5.96 -13.82
CA HIS A 6 7.35 -5.83 -14.52
C HIS A 6 6.21 -5.43 -13.58
N GLU A 7 5.40 -4.47 -14.03
CA GLU A 7 4.06 -4.16 -13.52
C GLU A 7 3.11 -3.99 -14.71
N ASN A 8 1.90 -4.51 -14.62
CA ASN A 8 0.91 -4.39 -15.71
C ASN A 8 0.62 -2.94 -16.11
N GLN A 9 0.68 -2.03 -15.15
CA GLN A 9 0.40 -0.60 -15.32
C GLN A 9 1.24 0.23 -14.36
N LEU A 10 1.73 1.36 -14.78
CA LEU A 10 2.37 2.32 -13.89
C LEU A 10 1.34 3.39 -13.48
N SER A 11 0.92 3.36 -12.20
CA SER A 11 -0.18 4.18 -11.68
C SER A 11 -0.02 4.52 -10.19
N TYR A 12 -1.06 5.03 -9.54
CA TYR A 12 -1.11 5.27 -8.08
C TYR A 12 -1.31 4.01 -7.24
N ARG A 13 -1.37 2.83 -7.83
CA ARG A 13 -1.61 1.59 -7.08
C ARG A 13 -0.43 1.23 -6.17
N GLY A 14 -0.74 0.51 -5.08
CA GLY A 14 0.27 -0.02 -4.17
C GLY A 14 1.31 -0.91 -4.85
N THR A 15 0.90 -1.72 -5.85
CA THR A 15 1.82 -2.57 -6.63
C THR A 15 2.81 -1.75 -7.44
N SER A 16 2.41 -0.63 -8.06
CA SER A 16 3.34 0.26 -8.77
C SER A 16 4.35 0.90 -7.81
N ASN A 17 3.90 1.33 -6.62
CA ASN A 17 4.82 1.84 -5.60
C ASN A 17 5.75 0.74 -5.08
N ALA A 18 5.25 -0.48 -4.89
CA ALA A 18 6.07 -1.61 -4.48
C ALA A 18 7.17 -1.92 -5.53
N VAL A 19 6.82 -1.99 -6.81
CA VAL A 19 7.80 -2.19 -7.89
C VAL A 19 8.85 -1.08 -7.92
N TYR A 20 8.41 0.17 -7.77
CA TYR A 20 9.35 1.30 -7.69
C TYR A 20 10.36 1.12 -6.56
N ASN A 21 9.89 0.75 -5.37
CA ASN A 21 10.74 0.53 -4.20
C ASN A 21 11.66 -0.69 -4.38
N TYR A 22 11.14 -1.83 -4.86
CA TYR A 22 12.00 -2.99 -5.15
C TYR A 22 13.10 -2.65 -6.16
N ALA A 23 12.76 -1.96 -7.24
CA ALA A 23 13.74 -1.55 -8.25
C ALA A 23 14.77 -0.56 -7.70
N LEU A 24 14.35 0.41 -6.88
CA LEU A 24 15.21 1.40 -6.24
C LEU A 24 16.21 0.72 -5.30
N PHE A 25 15.71 -0.07 -4.36
CA PHE A 25 16.55 -0.70 -3.34
C PHE A 25 17.33 -1.90 -3.87
N ASN A 26 16.93 -2.50 -4.99
CA ASN A 26 17.77 -3.43 -5.73
C ASN A 26 19.07 -2.76 -6.23
N GLN A 27 19.01 -1.49 -6.65
CA GLN A 27 20.20 -0.72 -6.99
C GLN A 27 21.00 -0.33 -5.74
N GLU A 28 20.32 0.13 -4.69
CA GLU A 28 20.98 0.73 -3.52
C GLU A 28 21.60 -0.32 -2.59
N TYR A 29 20.93 -1.45 -2.33
CA TYR A 29 21.43 -2.47 -1.40
C TYR A 29 22.09 -3.66 -2.08
N LEU A 30 21.61 -4.04 -3.28
CA LEU A 30 22.12 -5.24 -3.95
C LEU A 30 23.11 -4.92 -5.08
N ASN A 31 23.35 -3.62 -5.39
CA ASN A 31 24.23 -3.17 -6.47
C ASN A 31 23.90 -3.79 -7.83
N ASN A 32 22.63 -4.08 -8.10
CA ASN A 32 22.13 -4.59 -9.36
C ASN A 32 21.60 -3.44 -10.22
N GLU A 33 21.50 -3.64 -11.53
CA GLU A 33 20.82 -2.73 -12.45
C GLU A 33 19.33 -3.05 -12.50
N SER A 34 18.46 -2.03 -12.40
CA SER A 34 17.01 -2.15 -12.46
C SER A 34 16.46 -1.50 -13.71
N ILE A 35 15.71 -2.26 -14.50
CA ILE A 35 15.01 -1.82 -15.70
C ILE A 35 13.51 -2.08 -15.45
N ILE A 36 12.65 -1.20 -15.94
CA ILE A 36 11.20 -1.31 -15.76
C ILE A 36 10.54 -1.67 -17.08
N ILE A 37 9.53 -2.56 -17.00
CA ILE A 37 8.69 -2.87 -18.16
C ILE A 37 7.21 -2.84 -17.75
N HIS A 38 6.34 -2.28 -18.59
CA HIS A 38 4.91 -2.24 -18.37
C HIS A 38 4.11 -2.42 -19.67
N GLN A 39 2.84 -2.81 -19.54
CA GLN A 39 1.95 -2.92 -20.71
C GLN A 39 1.62 -1.52 -21.25
N LYS A 40 1.96 -1.25 -22.53
CA LYS A 40 1.83 0.07 -23.18
C LYS A 40 0.38 0.57 -23.20
N ASN A 41 -0.54 -0.28 -23.59
CA ASN A 41 -1.95 0.08 -23.85
C ASN A 41 -2.87 -0.15 -22.64
N ASN A 42 -2.32 -0.31 -21.43
CA ASN A 42 -3.15 -0.46 -20.25
C ASN A 42 -3.86 0.86 -19.93
N LYS A 43 -5.20 0.81 -19.90
CA LYS A 43 -6.06 2.00 -19.67
C LYS A 43 -5.83 2.69 -18.31
N ASN A 44 -5.21 2.00 -17.38
CA ASN A 44 -4.93 2.50 -16.05
C ASN A 44 -3.51 3.08 -15.93
N ASN A 45 -2.72 3.10 -17.01
CA ASN A 45 -1.46 3.82 -17.02
C ASN A 45 -1.70 5.29 -16.73
N PHE A 46 -0.84 5.87 -15.89
CA PHE A 46 -0.92 7.26 -15.50
C PHE A 46 0.38 7.99 -15.82
N GLY A 47 0.30 8.99 -16.70
CA GLY A 47 1.47 9.70 -17.22
C GLY A 47 2.46 10.16 -16.14
N PRO A 48 2.02 10.89 -15.11
CA PRO A 48 2.93 11.31 -14.02
C PRO A 48 3.62 10.16 -13.30
N ALA A 49 2.97 8.98 -13.16
CA ALA A 49 3.61 7.80 -12.58
C ALA A 49 4.73 7.29 -13.52
N ILE A 50 4.44 7.16 -14.82
CA ILE A 50 5.44 6.75 -15.81
C ILE A 50 6.65 7.69 -15.79
N GLU A 51 6.42 9.00 -15.72
CA GLU A 51 7.51 9.99 -15.65
C GLU A 51 8.32 9.89 -14.34
N LYS A 52 7.67 9.54 -13.19
CA LYS A 52 8.39 9.25 -11.95
C LYS A 52 9.38 8.09 -12.13
N PHE A 53 8.95 7.00 -12.80
CA PHE A 53 9.82 5.86 -13.08
C PHE A 53 10.95 6.22 -14.04
N LYS A 54 10.68 6.94 -15.14
CA LYS A 54 11.68 7.37 -16.13
C LYS A 54 12.78 8.27 -15.56
N LYS A 55 12.50 9.03 -14.51
CA LYS A 55 13.51 9.86 -13.84
C LYS A 55 14.58 9.04 -13.13
N LYS A 56 14.28 7.79 -12.78
CA LYS A 56 15.17 6.95 -11.98
C LYS A 56 15.67 5.70 -12.71
N PHE A 57 14.88 5.19 -13.67
CA PHE A 57 15.13 3.90 -14.33
C PHE A 57 15.01 4.02 -15.85
N GLU A 58 15.65 3.09 -16.57
CA GLU A 58 15.29 2.77 -17.94
C GLU A 58 13.91 2.13 -17.95
N VAL A 59 12.99 2.62 -18.82
CA VAL A 59 11.59 2.18 -18.86
C VAL A 59 11.21 1.72 -20.25
N HIS A 60 10.82 0.47 -20.38
CA HIS A 60 10.29 -0.15 -21.59
C HIS A 60 8.78 -0.36 -21.50
N SER A 61 8.15 -0.54 -22.65
CA SER A 61 6.74 -0.93 -22.71
C SER A 61 6.53 -1.95 -23.82
N TYR A 62 5.60 -2.87 -23.61
CA TYR A 62 5.20 -3.88 -24.58
C TYR A 62 3.72 -3.74 -24.92
N SER A 63 3.35 -4.10 -26.15
CA SER A 63 1.96 -4.17 -26.63
C SER A 63 1.47 -5.62 -26.72
N ASN A 64 2.37 -6.55 -26.99
CA ASN A 64 2.10 -7.99 -27.07
C ASN A 64 3.08 -8.76 -26.20
N LEU A 65 2.63 -9.85 -25.59
CA LEU A 65 3.44 -10.67 -24.69
C LEU A 65 4.75 -11.17 -25.33
N ASN A 66 4.73 -11.48 -26.62
CA ASN A 66 5.93 -11.92 -27.35
C ASN A 66 7.06 -10.86 -27.39
N GLU A 67 6.75 -9.60 -27.12
CA GLU A 67 7.75 -8.53 -27.04
C GLU A 67 8.58 -8.61 -25.75
N ILE A 68 8.07 -9.29 -24.70
CA ILE A 68 8.76 -9.44 -23.41
C ILE A 68 10.11 -10.13 -23.60
N ASP A 69 10.14 -11.28 -24.27
CA ASP A 69 11.36 -12.04 -24.53
C ASP A 69 12.38 -11.26 -25.37
N LYS A 70 11.90 -10.45 -26.31
CA LYS A 70 12.75 -9.56 -27.08
C LYS A 70 13.38 -8.48 -26.19
N ILE A 71 12.57 -7.82 -25.34
CA ILE A 71 13.06 -6.78 -24.42
C ILE A 71 14.08 -7.38 -23.44
N VAL A 72 13.81 -8.57 -22.88
CA VAL A 72 14.76 -9.31 -22.03
C VAL A 72 16.09 -9.52 -22.73
N SER A 73 16.05 -9.95 -24.01
CA SER A 73 17.26 -10.18 -24.81
C SER A 73 18.00 -8.89 -25.15
N ASP A 74 17.27 -7.83 -25.57
CA ASP A 74 17.84 -6.54 -25.94
C ASP A 74 18.51 -5.84 -24.74
N THR A 75 17.91 -5.95 -23.54
CA THR A 75 18.45 -5.39 -22.30
C THR A 75 19.48 -6.30 -21.63
N LYS A 76 19.61 -7.55 -22.08
CA LYS A 76 20.45 -8.59 -21.44
C LYS A 76 20.11 -8.77 -19.97
N SER A 77 18.82 -8.85 -19.66
CA SER A 77 18.34 -9.02 -18.28
C SER A 77 18.56 -10.47 -17.83
N ASP A 78 19.07 -10.63 -16.61
CA ASP A 78 19.35 -11.93 -15.98
C ASP A 78 18.10 -12.50 -15.28
N LEU A 79 17.19 -11.62 -14.82
CA LEU A 79 15.97 -11.97 -14.11
C LEU A 79 14.80 -11.11 -14.61
N PHE A 80 13.70 -11.75 -14.95
CA PHE A 80 12.40 -11.12 -15.15
C PHE A 80 11.58 -11.25 -13.88
N TYR A 81 11.36 -10.15 -13.17
CA TYR A 81 10.54 -10.12 -11.96
C TYR A 81 9.18 -9.51 -12.27
N ALA A 82 8.10 -10.23 -11.97
CA ALA A 82 6.72 -9.77 -12.21
C ALA A 82 5.88 -9.77 -10.95
N ILE A 83 5.46 -8.56 -10.50
CA ILE A 83 4.42 -8.44 -9.49
C ILE A 83 3.06 -8.50 -10.18
N LYS A 84 2.19 -9.41 -9.74
CA LYS A 84 0.93 -9.69 -10.44
C LYS A 84 -0.09 -10.38 -9.53
N ALA A 85 -1.28 -10.65 -10.07
CA ALA A 85 -2.35 -11.29 -9.32
C ALA A 85 -2.03 -12.72 -8.84
N GLY A 86 -1.09 -13.41 -9.50
CA GLY A 86 -0.73 -14.79 -9.19
C GLY A 86 -1.36 -15.82 -10.12
N LYS A 87 -2.05 -15.37 -11.18
CA LYS A 87 -2.61 -16.23 -12.23
C LYS A 87 -1.68 -16.39 -13.41
N ILE A 88 -1.78 -17.52 -14.10
CA ILE A 88 -1.12 -17.76 -15.39
C ILE A 88 -1.80 -16.86 -16.42
N ASP A 89 -1.08 -15.87 -16.94
CA ASP A 89 -1.55 -14.89 -17.92
C ASP A 89 -0.55 -14.67 -19.06
N GLY A 90 0.51 -15.49 -19.11
CA GLY A 90 1.58 -15.41 -20.10
C GLY A 90 2.60 -14.27 -19.87
N VAL A 91 2.48 -13.56 -18.76
CA VAL A 91 3.50 -12.54 -18.36
C VAL A 91 4.65 -13.24 -17.66
N GLU A 92 5.57 -13.73 -18.47
CA GLU A 92 6.79 -14.44 -18.08
C GLU A 92 7.82 -14.33 -19.19
N SER A 93 9.09 -14.64 -18.96
CA SER A 93 10.12 -14.73 -19.99
C SER A 93 10.68 -16.14 -20.09
N LYS A 94 11.00 -16.57 -21.32
CA LYS A 94 11.70 -17.83 -21.59
C LYS A 94 13.22 -17.62 -21.77
N ASN A 95 13.65 -16.37 -21.81
CA ASN A 95 15.04 -16.03 -22.11
C ASN A 95 15.89 -15.71 -20.89
N CYS A 96 15.27 -15.69 -19.69
CA CYS A 96 15.95 -15.58 -18.42
C CYS A 96 15.11 -16.19 -17.30
N LYS A 97 15.68 -16.32 -16.08
CA LYS A 97 14.95 -16.72 -14.87
C LYS A 97 13.72 -15.83 -14.68
N THR A 98 12.55 -16.40 -14.40
CA THR A 98 11.31 -15.66 -14.14
C THR A 98 10.89 -15.81 -12.68
N ALA A 99 10.71 -14.69 -11.98
CA ALA A 99 10.18 -14.63 -10.62
C ALA A 99 8.79 -14.00 -10.60
N ILE A 100 7.82 -14.72 -10.07
CA ILE A 100 6.44 -14.30 -9.93
C ILE A 100 6.15 -13.93 -8.48
N HIS A 101 5.70 -12.70 -8.27
CA HIS A 101 5.35 -12.17 -6.95
C HIS A 101 3.85 -11.92 -6.87
N SER A 102 3.12 -12.85 -6.24
CA SER A 102 1.67 -12.87 -6.16
C SER A 102 1.13 -11.96 -5.06
N VAL A 103 0.19 -11.09 -5.39
CA VAL A 103 -0.41 -10.11 -4.46
C VAL A 103 -1.82 -10.47 -4.00
N PHE A 104 -2.46 -11.51 -4.59
CA PHE A 104 -3.83 -11.90 -4.26
C PHE A 104 -3.96 -13.39 -3.94
N LYS A 105 -5.12 -13.81 -3.49
CA LYS A 105 -5.49 -15.20 -3.14
C LYS A 105 -5.67 -16.09 -4.38
N TYR A 106 -4.61 -16.20 -5.20
CA TYR A 106 -4.52 -17.15 -6.29
C TYR A 106 -3.30 -18.04 -6.11
N TYR A 107 -3.42 -19.31 -6.49
CA TYR A 107 -2.29 -20.24 -6.50
C TYR A 107 -2.27 -20.98 -7.85
N GLU A 108 -1.62 -20.37 -8.80
CA GLU A 108 -1.30 -20.93 -10.11
C GLU A 108 0.21 -20.78 -10.32
N PRO A 109 1.04 -21.63 -9.68
CA PRO A 109 2.50 -21.47 -9.71
C PRO A 109 3.02 -21.61 -11.13
N HIS A 110 3.82 -20.63 -11.56
CA HIS A 110 4.49 -20.55 -12.84
C HIS A 110 5.75 -19.70 -12.70
N GLY A 111 6.58 -19.64 -13.78
CA GLY A 111 7.93 -19.12 -13.69
C GLY A 111 8.86 -20.05 -12.91
N ASP A 112 10.10 -19.64 -12.66
CA ASP A 112 11.08 -20.42 -11.93
C ASP A 112 10.92 -20.28 -10.42
N VAL A 113 10.41 -19.13 -9.96
CA VAL A 113 10.10 -18.85 -8.55
C VAL A 113 8.73 -18.21 -8.45
N TYR A 114 7.91 -18.74 -7.55
CA TYR A 114 6.59 -18.21 -7.22
C TYR A 114 6.51 -17.91 -5.72
N ALA A 115 6.31 -16.65 -5.35
CA ALA A 115 6.25 -16.20 -3.96
C ALA A 115 5.06 -15.28 -3.72
N TYR A 116 4.61 -15.19 -2.47
CA TYR A 116 3.55 -14.27 -2.04
C TYR A 116 4.11 -12.97 -1.43
N VAL A 117 3.30 -11.91 -1.41
CA VAL A 117 3.64 -10.62 -0.78
C VAL A 117 3.47 -10.60 0.74
N SER A 118 3.03 -11.70 1.35
CA SER A 118 2.91 -11.78 2.81
C SER A 118 2.96 -13.23 3.28
N GLU A 119 3.38 -13.40 4.52
CA GLU A 119 3.34 -14.68 5.21
C GLU A 119 1.89 -15.18 5.33
N TRP A 120 0.95 -14.26 5.60
CA TRP A 120 -0.47 -14.58 5.66
C TRP A 120 -0.99 -15.22 4.37
N LEU A 121 -0.69 -14.64 3.20
CA LEU A 121 -1.06 -15.23 1.90
C LEU A 121 -0.41 -16.60 1.68
N SER A 122 0.87 -16.75 2.02
CA SER A 122 1.56 -18.04 1.93
C SER A 122 0.87 -19.10 2.79
N LYS A 123 0.54 -18.78 4.04
CA LYS A 123 -0.19 -19.67 4.95
C LYS A 123 -1.58 -20.01 4.44
N GLU A 124 -2.34 -19.00 4.02
CA GLU A 124 -3.72 -19.15 3.55
C GLU A 124 -3.81 -20.00 2.28
N MET A 125 -2.88 -19.81 1.34
CA MET A 125 -2.96 -20.45 0.01
C MET A 125 -2.21 -21.77 -0.07
N THR A 126 -1.18 -21.97 0.74
CA THR A 126 -0.28 -23.14 0.61
C THR A 126 0.15 -23.75 1.95
N ASN A 127 -0.52 -23.40 3.05
CA ASN A 127 -0.10 -23.77 4.41
C ASN A 127 1.36 -23.40 4.73
N GLY A 128 1.83 -22.28 4.15
CA GLY A 128 3.19 -21.78 4.37
C GLY A 128 4.29 -22.46 3.52
N VAL A 129 3.93 -23.32 2.57
CA VAL A 129 4.90 -24.02 1.70
C VAL A 129 5.51 -23.06 0.68
N ALA A 130 4.71 -22.21 0.04
CA ALA A 130 5.25 -21.24 -0.89
C ALA A 130 6.02 -20.13 -0.15
N PRO A 131 7.19 -19.70 -0.64
CA PRO A 131 7.92 -18.59 -0.04
C PRO A 131 7.12 -17.30 -0.10
N PHE A 132 7.53 -16.32 0.71
CA PHE A 132 6.97 -14.97 0.63
C PHE A 132 8.07 -13.91 0.74
N VAL A 133 7.86 -12.78 0.08
CA VAL A 133 8.68 -11.57 0.19
C VAL A 133 7.74 -10.40 0.49
N PRO A 134 7.80 -9.79 1.69
CA PRO A 134 6.86 -8.73 2.05
C PRO A 134 7.18 -7.43 1.32
N HIS A 135 6.19 -6.56 1.17
CA HIS A 135 6.47 -5.19 0.76
C HIS A 135 7.28 -4.48 1.85
N MET A 136 8.19 -3.63 1.43
CA MET A 136 8.88 -2.74 2.36
C MET A 136 7.99 -1.54 2.70
N ILE A 137 8.15 -1.04 3.92
CA ILE A 137 7.47 0.16 4.39
C ILE A 137 8.52 1.25 4.62
N ALA A 138 8.36 2.33 3.88
CA ALA A 138 9.19 3.52 4.00
C ALA A 138 8.33 4.77 3.78
N ILE A 139 8.58 5.80 4.58
CA ILE A 139 8.01 7.13 4.41
C ILE A 139 9.12 8.17 4.46
N GLU A 140 8.98 9.23 3.71
CA GLU A 140 9.89 10.37 3.81
C GLU A 140 9.73 11.07 5.17
N LYS A 141 10.84 11.39 5.82
CA LYS A 141 10.80 12.03 7.15
C LYS A 141 10.52 13.52 7.02
N THR A 142 9.53 13.99 7.77
CA THR A 142 9.21 15.42 7.93
C THR A 142 8.50 15.62 9.27
N ASP A 143 8.73 16.76 9.89
CA ASP A 143 8.02 17.20 11.10
C ASP A 143 6.79 18.06 10.77
N LEU A 144 6.56 18.34 9.48
CA LEU A 144 5.45 19.16 9.02
C LEU A 144 4.15 18.34 8.95
N ASP A 145 3.03 19.00 9.16
CA ASP A 145 1.67 18.49 8.97
C ASP A 145 0.84 19.40 8.06
N LEU A 146 -0.42 19.04 7.81
CA LEU A 146 -1.37 19.80 7.01
C LEU A 146 -2.45 20.49 7.86
N ARG A 147 -2.37 20.48 9.19
CA ARG A 147 -3.47 21.00 10.05
C ARG A 147 -3.77 22.45 9.76
N ALA A 148 -2.75 23.30 9.65
CA ALA A 148 -2.93 24.73 9.34
C ALA A 148 -3.53 24.95 7.94
N GLU A 149 -3.03 24.22 6.94
CA GLU A 149 -3.52 24.29 5.55
C GLU A 149 -4.99 23.86 5.43
N LEU A 150 -5.38 22.85 6.20
CA LEU A 150 -6.72 22.29 6.22
C LEU A 150 -7.67 22.98 7.22
N ASN A 151 -7.21 24.01 7.91
CA ASN A 151 -7.95 24.70 8.98
C ASN A 151 -8.43 23.77 10.09
N ILE A 152 -7.61 22.77 10.47
CA ILE A 152 -7.86 21.85 11.56
C ILE A 152 -7.31 22.45 12.86
N PRO A 153 -8.12 22.60 13.92
CA PRO A 153 -7.64 23.08 15.22
C PRO A 153 -6.50 22.20 15.78
N LYS A 154 -5.57 22.80 16.52
CA LYS A 154 -4.41 22.07 17.07
C LYS A 154 -4.80 20.97 18.07
N ASP A 155 -5.87 21.18 18.80
CA ASP A 155 -6.44 20.29 19.81
C ASP A 155 -7.48 19.30 19.26
N ALA A 156 -7.80 19.39 17.97
CA ALA A 156 -8.71 18.46 17.33
C ALA A 156 -8.11 17.05 17.22
N ILE A 157 -8.95 16.04 17.39
CA ILE A 157 -8.61 14.63 17.11
C ILE A 157 -8.83 14.37 15.62
N VAL A 158 -7.84 13.79 14.95
CA VAL A 158 -7.88 13.54 13.51
C VAL A 158 -7.73 12.06 13.20
N PHE A 159 -8.78 11.46 12.67
CA PHE A 159 -8.73 10.11 12.09
C PHE A 159 -8.46 10.21 10.60
N GLY A 160 -7.39 9.57 10.15
CA GLY A 160 -6.96 9.63 8.77
C GLY A 160 -7.03 8.30 8.05
N ARG A 161 -7.11 8.39 6.72
CA ARG A 161 -6.96 7.23 5.87
C ARG A 161 -6.46 7.65 4.49
N HIS A 162 -5.46 6.95 3.97
CA HIS A 162 -5.17 6.98 2.53
C HIS A 162 -5.32 5.61 1.89
N GLY A 163 -5.63 5.57 0.60
CA GLY A 163 -5.81 4.31 -0.11
C GLY A 163 -6.64 4.47 -1.39
N GLY A 164 -7.08 3.33 -1.94
CA GLY A 164 -7.87 3.29 -3.17
C GLY A 164 -9.24 4.00 -3.06
N ASP A 165 -9.74 4.47 -4.21
CA ASP A 165 -10.94 5.31 -4.33
C ASP A 165 -12.17 4.72 -3.65
N THR A 166 -12.36 3.40 -3.77
CA THR A 166 -13.56 2.67 -3.37
C THR A 166 -13.32 1.72 -2.19
N THR A 167 -12.08 1.60 -1.71
CA THR A 167 -11.69 0.61 -0.71
C THR A 167 -11.96 1.03 0.75
N PHE A 168 -12.63 2.14 0.98
CA PHE A 168 -13.28 2.49 2.25
C PHE A 168 -14.75 2.15 2.10
N ASP A 169 -15.14 0.89 2.34
CA ASP A 169 -16.35 0.31 1.77
C ASP A 169 -17.35 -0.24 2.80
N LEU A 170 -17.09 -0.13 4.11
CA LEU A 170 -18.04 -0.49 5.14
C LEU A 170 -19.13 0.59 5.31
N PRO A 171 -20.40 0.31 4.94
CA PRO A 171 -21.45 1.33 4.93
C PRO A 171 -21.75 1.91 6.32
N PHE A 172 -21.74 1.08 7.37
CA PHE A 172 -22.01 1.53 8.73
C PHE A 172 -20.92 2.50 9.25
N VAL A 173 -19.64 2.30 8.83
CA VAL A 173 -18.55 3.22 9.20
C VAL A 173 -18.77 4.60 8.59
N LYS A 174 -19.14 4.65 7.30
CA LYS A 174 -19.43 5.92 6.62
C LYS A 174 -20.60 6.66 7.28
N LYS A 175 -21.66 5.94 7.64
CA LYS A 175 -22.82 6.48 8.35
C LYS A 175 -22.42 7.04 9.72
N LEU A 176 -21.66 6.26 10.49
CA LEU A 176 -21.19 6.66 11.83
C LEU A 176 -20.31 7.92 11.77
N ILE A 177 -19.40 8.03 10.80
CA ILE A 177 -18.57 9.23 10.58
C ILE A 177 -19.44 10.46 10.37
N ILE A 178 -20.47 10.35 9.54
CA ILE A 178 -21.42 11.45 9.28
C ILE A 178 -22.15 11.85 10.56
N GLU A 179 -22.60 10.90 11.36
CA GLU A 179 -23.31 11.15 12.62
C GLU A 179 -22.40 11.79 13.68
N ILE A 180 -21.18 11.31 13.84
CA ILE A 180 -20.19 11.89 14.75
C ILE A 180 -19.85 13.31 14.33
N SER A 181 -19.59 13.53 13.05
CA SER A 181 -19.21 14.86 12.53
C SER A 181 -20.28 15.93 12.70
N LYS A 182 -21.56 15.55 12.82
CA LYS A 182 -22.64 16.48 13.18
C LYS A 182 -22.58 16.94 14.64
N LYS A 183 -22.20 16.04 15.55
CA LYS A 183 -22.25 16.24 17.00
C LYS A 183 -20.92 16.73 17.59
N ARG A 184 -19.80 16.21 17.08
CA ARG A 184 -18.43 16.45 17.59
C ARG A 184 -17.65 17.30 16.57
N LYS A 185 -17.46 18.58 16.89
CA LYS A 185 -16.72 19.53 16.03
C LYS A 185 -15.21 19.51 16.28
N ASP A 186 -14.79 18.87 17.33
CA ASP A 186 -13.44 18.60 17.76
C ASP A 186 -12.84 17.31 17.12
N ILE A 187 -13.66 16.50 16.43
CA ILE A 187 -13.22 15.29 15.71
C ILE A 187 -13.26 15.55 14.21
N TYR A 188 -12.13 15.26 13.55
CA TYR A 188 -11.94 15.40 12.11
C TYR A 188 -11.69 14.03 11.48
N PHE A 189 -12.16 13.87 10.26
CA PHE A 189 -11.89 12.71 9.41
C PHE A 189 -11.27 13.19 8.11
N VAL A 190 -10.04 12.76 7.81
CA VAL A 190 -9.30 13.21 6.63
C VAL A 190 -8.96 12.02 5.76
N PHE A 191 -9.42 12.05 4.52
CA PHE A 191 -9.27 10.99 3.53
C PHE A 191 -8.40 11.47 2.39
N MET A 192 -7.34 10.75 2.06
CA MET A 192 -6.54 11.01 0.87
C MET A 192 -6.75 9.87 -0.15
N GLY A 193 -7.22 10.23 -1.34
CA GLY A 193 -7.46 9.30 -2.45
C GLY A 193 -8.75 8.49 -2.34
N THR A 194 -9.59 8.71 -1.33
CA THR A 194 -10.90 8.07 -1.18
C THR A 194 -11.99 8.92 -1.83
N ASN A 195 -12.90 8.31 -2.57
CA ASN A 195 -14.06 9.00 -3.11
C ASN A 195 -14.96 9.54 -2.00
N SER A 196 -15.47 10.77 -2.19
CA SER A 196 -16.40 11.37 -1.23
C SER A 196 -17.66 10.52 -1.10
N PHE A 197 -18.03 10.23 0.12
CA PHE A 197 -19.28 9.55 0.48
C PHE A 197 -20.27 10.49 1.20
N VAL A 198 -19.97 11.80 1.25
CA VAL A 198 -20.87 12.83 1.75
C VAL A 198 -21.41 13.67 0.62
N PHE A 199 -22.70 13.98 0.67
CA PHE A 199 -23.32 14.91 -0.27
C PHE A 199 -22.86 16.33 0.07
N LYS A 200 -22.25 17.02 -0.89
CA LYS A 200 -22.00 18.46 -0.78
C LYS A 200 -23.34 19.20 -0.84
N SER A 201 -23.83 19.62 0.30
CA SER A 201 -25.00 20.49 0.40
C SER A 201 -24.56 21.86 0.91
N ILE A 202 -25.12 22.91 0.34
CA ILE A 202 -24.92 24.29 0.81
C ILE A 202 -25.41 24.43 2.26
N PHE A 203 -26.41 23.61 2.66
CA PHE A 203 -27.07 23.68 3.96
C PHE A 203 -26.40 22.84 5.06
N THR A 204 -25.51 21.90 4.71
CA THR A 204 -24.82 21.02 5.68
C THR A 204 -23.37 20.80 5.27
N PRO A 205 -22.51 21.83 5.37
CA PRO A 205 -21.09 21.62 5.12
C PRO A 205 -20.48 20.84 6.30
N TYR A 206 -20.07 19.60 6.05
CA TYR A 206 -19.24 18.87 6.99
C TYR A 206 -17.81 19.40 6.90
N LYS A 207 -17.50 20.45 7.68
CA LYS A 207 -16.15 21.06 7.68
C LYS A 207 -15.08 20.14 8.25
N ASN A 208 -15.49 19.16 9.01
CA ASN A 208 -14.63 18.18 9.69
C ASN A 208 -14.59 16.80 9.01
N ILE A 209 -15.12 16.68 7.76
CA ILE A 209 -14.86 15.54 6.88
C ILE A 209 -14.19 16.09 5.62
N ILE A 210 -12.91 15.79 5.46
CA ILE A 210 -12.06 16.38 4.42
C ILE A 210 -11.61 15.29 3.46
N PHE A 211 -11.76 15.52 2.16
CA PHE A 211 -11.29 14.63 1.10
C PHE A 211 -10.20 15.32 0.30
N LEU A 212 -9.01 14.74 0.32
CA LEU A 212 -7.84 15.19 -0.42
C LEU A 212 -7.65 14.32 -1.68
N PRO A 213 -7.11 14.87 -2.76
CA PRO A 213 -6.77 14.10 -3.94
C PRO A 213 -5.68 13.07 -3.63
N LYS A 214 -5.55 12.07 -4.51
CA LYS A 214 -4.39 11.17 -4.50
C LYS A 214 -3.11 11.97 -4.74
N SER A 215 -2.03 11.58 -4.06
CA SER A 215 -0.71 12.17 -4.29
C SER A 215 0.34 11.08 -4.47
N GLN A 216 1.35 11.37 -5.31
CA GLN A 216 2.60 10.61 -5.42
C GLN A 216 3.77 11.35 -4.75
N ASP A 217 3.52 12.51 -4.21
CA ASP A 217 4.49 13.26 -3.43
C ASP A 217 4.63 12.61 -2.05
N GLU A 218 5.76 11.99 -1.81
CA GLU A 218 6.05 11.26 -0.56
C GLU A 218 6.09 12.20 0.64
N ILE A 219 6.60 13.43 0.47
CA ILE A 219 6.59 14.46 1.52
C ILE A 219 5.16 14.88 1.88
N TYR A 220 4.31 15.09 0.85
CA TYR A 220 2.90 15.42 1.08
C TYR A 220 2.16 14.30 1.80
N LYS A 221 2.45 13.03 1.44
CA LYS A 221 1.91 11.85 2.12
C LYS A 221 2.36 11.80 3.58
N SER A 222 3.61 12.06 3.86
CA SER A 222 4.14 12.10 5.23
C SER A 222 3.51 13.23 6.06
N LYS A 223 3.35 14.43 5.49
CA LYS A 223 2.59 15.53 6.12
C LYS A 223 1.15 15.12 6.44
N PHE A 224 0.49 14.42 5.52
CA PHE A 224 -0.85 13.87 5.75
C PHE A 224 -0.87 12.89 6.93
N ILE A 225 0.07 11.95 6.99
CA ILE A 225 0.19 10.98 8.10
C ILE A 225 0.41 11.72 9.44
N ASN A 226 1.29 12.73 9.43
CA ASN A 226 1.56 13.55 10.62
C ASN A 226 0.34 14.36 11.09
N THR A 227 -0.54 14.76 10.17
CA THR A 227 -1.80 15.45 10.48
C THR A 227 -2.72 14.60 11.33
N CYS A 228 -2.66 13.27 11.16
CA CYS A 228 -3.57 12.31 11.76
C CYS A 228 -3.08 11.83 13.14
N ASP A 229 -4.02 11.57 14.04
CA ASP A 229 -3.76 10.97 15.35
C ASP A 229 -3.91 9.45 15.32
N ALA A 230 -4.74 8.92 14.42
CA ALA A 230 -4.92 7.49 14.19
C ALA A 230 -5.28 7.21 12.71
N TYR A 231 -5.01 5.98 12.27
CA TYR A 231 -5.49 5.45 11.01
C TYR A 231 -6.83 4.76 11.19
N LEU A 232 -7.83 5.11 10.39
CA LEU A 232 -9.13 4.44 10.36
C LEU A 232 -9.24 3.55 9.12
N HIS A 233 -9.10 2.26 9.33
CA HIS A 233 -9.22 1.25 8.29
C HIS A 233 -10.63 0.64 8.29
N ALA A 234 -11.32 0.72 7.14
CA ALA A 234 -12.69 0.21 6.98
C ALA A 234 -12.87 -0.42 5.59
N ARG A 235 -12.20 -1.54 5.38
CA ARG A 235 -12.25 -2.31 4.13
C ARG A 235 -12.74 -3.72 4.42
N GLN A 236 -13.83 -4.14 3.75
CA GLN A 236 -14.42 -5.47 3.94
C GLN A 236 -13.41 -6.56 3.55
N GLN A 237 -12.78 -6.42 2.40
CA GLN A 237 -11.78 -7.37 1.95
C GLN A 237 -10.56 -7.43 2.89
N GLY A 238 -10.22 -6.34 3.60
CA GLY A 238 -8.98 -6.26 4.37
C GLY A 238 -7.75 -6.06 3.48
N GLU A 239 -6.59 -6.53 3.95
CA GLU A 239 -5.32 -6.29 3.26
C GLU A 239 -4.51 -7.58 3.16
N SER A 240 -4.02 -7.89 1.94
CA SER A 240 -3.07 -8.99 1.70
C SER A 240 -1.68 -8.70 2.28
N PHE A 241 -1.36 -7.41 2.53
CA PHE A 241 -0.19 -6.94 3.28
C PHE A 241 -0.51 -5.67 4.07
N GLY A 242 -1.01 -4.60 3.40
CA GLY A 242 -1.41 -3.36 4.05
C GLY A 242 -0.32 -2.29 4.09
N ILE A 243 0.17 -1.83 2.93
CA ILE A 243 1.20 -0.77 2.85
C ILE A 243 0.76 0.48 3.62
N ALA A 244 -0.46 0.96 3.41
CA ALA A 244 -0.97 2.16 4.08
C ALA A 244 -1.06 1.99 5.61
N VAL A 245 -1.42 0.80 6.07
CA VAL A 245 -1.41 0.44 7.50
C VAL A 245 0.02 0.51 8.04
N GLY A 246 0.97 -0.07 7.32
CA GLY A 246 2.39 -0.04 7.69
C GLY A 246 2.95 1.37 7.77
N GLU A 247 2.63 2.25 6.81
CA GLU A 247 3.08 3.64 6.80
C GLU A 247 2.60 4.42 8.04
N PHE A 248 1.35 4.23 8.46
CA PHE A 248 0.86 4.83 9.71
C PHE A 248 1.48 4.18 10.95
N SER A 249 1.70 2.87 10.93
CA SER A 249 2.31 2.13 12.04
C SER A 249 3.75 2.60 12.30
N ILE A 250 4.60 2.72 11.27
CA ILE A 250 5.98 3.23 11.43
C ILE A 250 6.03 4.71 11.83
N ALA A 251 4.98 5.48 11.57
CA ALA A 251 4.79 6.83 12.09
C ALA A 251 4.25 6.85 13.53
N ASN A 252 4.24 5.70 14.20
CA ASN A 252 3.74 5.50 15.56
C ASN A 252 2.29 5.93 15.77
N LYS A 253 1.42 5.70 14.76
CA LYS A 253 -0.02 5.98 14.85
C LYS A 253 -0.81 4.72 15.14
N PRO A 254 -1.77 4.72 16.08
CA PRO A 254 -2.67 3.58 16.29
C PRO A 254 -3.50 3.29 15.06
N ILE A 255 -3.71 2.00 14.79
CA ILE A 255 -4.49 1.49 13.66
C ILE A 255 -5.81 0.95 14.17
N ILE A 256 -6.90 1.64 13.84
CA ILE A 256 -8.27 1.20 14.14
C ILE A 256 -8.78 0.44 12.93
N THR A 257 -8.98 -0.87 13.05
CA THR A 257 -9.25 -1.74 11.90
C THR A 257 -10.41 -2.72 12.15
N TRP A 258 -11.08 -3.09 11.05
CA TRP A 258 -12.20 -4.04 11.03
C TRP A 258 -11.72 -5.47 11.30
N ALA A 259 -12.16 -6.06 12.43
CA ALA A 259 -11.75 -7.39 12.86
C ALA A 259 -12.22 -8.53 11.92
N ASN A 260 -13.35 -8.32 11.22
CA ASN A 260 -13.95 -9.31 10.35
C ASN A 260 -13.55 -9.14 8.87
N SER A 261 -12.40 -8.50 8.61
CA SER A 261 -11.81 -8.45 7.26
C SER A 261 -11.57 -9.85 6.71
N GLU A 262 -11.76 -10.04 5.39
CA GLU A 262 -11.53 -11.31 4.71
C GLU A 262 -10.03 -11.64 4.61
N GLU A 263 -9.20 -10.64 4.38
CA GLU A 263 -7.74 -10.73 4.34
C GLU A 263 -7.17 -10.04 5.58
N LYS A 264 -6.42 -10.77 6.40
CA LYS A 264 -6.03 -10.37 7.75
C LYS A 264 -4.55 -10.13 7.93
N SER A 265 -3.76 -10.05 6.85
CA SER A 265 -2.30 -9.89 6.94
C SER A 265 -1.91 -8.69 7.82
N HIS A 266 -2.59 -7.55 7.65
CA HIS A 266 -2.34 -6.36 8.47
C HIS A 266 -2.70 -6.56 9.96
N ILE A 267 -3.73 -7.36 10.27
CA ILE A 267 -4.13 -7.67 11.64
C ILE A 267 -3.07 -8.57 12.29
N ASP A 268 -2.62 -9.59 11.57
CA ASP A 268 -1.59 -10.52 12.06
C ASP A 268 -0.27 -9.79 12.34
N ILE A 269 0.13 -8.86 11.44
CA ILE A 269 1.35 -8.05 11.64
C ILE A 269 1.21 -7.10 12.83
N LEU A 270 0.08 -6.44 12.97
CA LEU A 270 -0.16 -5.51 14.08
C LEU A 270 -0.23 -6.23 15.44
N GLY A 271 -0.74 -7.46 15.47
CA GLY A 271 -0.88 -8.24 16.71
C GLY A 271 -1.68 -7.48 17.79
N ASP A 272 -1.12 -7.37 18.98
CA ASP A 272 -1.69 -6.66 20.13
C ASP A 272 -1.75 -5.14 19.99
N LYS A 273 -1.09 -4.59 18.96
CA LYS A 273 -1.14 -3.15 18.61
C LYS A 273 -2.35 -2.78 17.75
N ALA A 274 -3.10 -3.76 17.23
CA ALA A 274 -4.33 -3.49 16.50
C ALA A 274 -5.43 -3.01 17.45
N VAL A 275 -6.10 -1.90 17.09
CA VAL A 275 -7.34 -1.48 17.76
C VAL A 275 -8.50 -2.02 16.93
N LEU A 276 -9.06 -3.16 17.38
CA LEU A 276 -10.07 -3.89 16.63
C LEU A 276 -11.48 -3.39 16.93
N TYR A 277 -12.32 -3.28 15.90
CA TYR A 277 -13.77 -3.13 16.05
C TYR A 277 -14.51 -4.20 15.26
N THR A 278 -15.66 -4.66 15.80
CA THR A 278 -16.47 -5.74 15.24
C THR A 278 -17.86 -5.28 14.78
N ASN A 279 -18.25 -4.05 15.13
CA ASN A 279 -19.56 -3.48 14.81
C ASN A 279 -19.55 -1.94 14.97
N GLU A 280 -20.71 -1.32 14.71
CA GLU A 280 -20.89 0.14 14.81
C GLU A 280 -20.73 0.66 16.25
N ILE A 281 -21.18 -0.10 17.24
CA ILE A 281 -21.12 0.30 18.67
C ILE A 281 -19.66 0.35 19.12
N ASP A 282 -18.90 -0.73 18.86
CA ASP A 282 -17.48 -0.79 19.20
C ASP A 282 -16.71 0.38 18.59
N LEU A 283 -16.93 0.64 17.29
CA LEU A 283 -16.24 1.73 16.60
C LEU A 283 -16.64 3.09 17.17
N ASN A 284 -17.94 3.29 17.47
CA ASN A 284 -18.38 4.52 18.09
C ASN A 284 -17.69 4.74 19.44
N ASP A 285 -17.63 3.73 20.28
CA ASP A 285 -17.00 3.81 21.60
C ASP A 285 -15.49 4.10 21.49
N ILE A 286 -14.80 3.47 20.55
CA ILE A 286 -13.40 3.75 20.25
C ILE A 286 -13.22 5.22 19.87
N ILE A 287 -14.02 5.74 18.91
CA ILE A 287 -13.87 7.11 18.43
C ILE A 287 -14.24 8.13 19.51
N GLN A 288 -15.33 7.91 20.28
CA GLN A 288 -15.80 8.84 21.31
C GLN A 288 -14.83 8.96 22.49
N ASN A 289 -14.14 7.87 22.82
CA ASN A 289 -13.22 7.80 23.96
C ASN A 289 -11.74 7.88 23.51
N PHE A 290 -11.47 8.11 22.23
CA PHE A 290 -10.11 8.13 21.71
C PHE A 290 -9.27 9.20 22.40
N LYS A 291 -8.08 8.78 22.83
CA LYS A 291 -7.03 9.67 23.36
C LYS A 291 -5.70 9.30 22.74
N VAL A 292 -4.94 10.31 22.36
CA VAL A 292 -3.58 10.10 21.88
C VAL A 292 -2.71 9.62 23.05
N ASP A 293 -2.27 8.37 22.97
CA ASP A 293 -1.30 7.82 23.92
C ASP A 293 0.09 7.93 23.30
N LYS A 294 0.87 8.89 23.78
CA LYS A 294 2.22 9.17 23.30
C LYS A 294 3.28 8.22 23.86
N ASP A 295 2.97 7.54 24.95
CA ASP A 295 3.91 6.64 25.62
C ASP A 295 3.86 5.23 25.02
N LYS A 296 2.77 4.89 24.33
CA LYS A 296 2.61 3.59 23.70
C LYS A 296 3.34 3.51 22.36
N ASN A 297 4.06 2.43 22.17
CA ASN A 297 4.68 2.10 20.88
C ASN A 297 3.67 1.37 19.99
N TRP A 298 3.18 2.07 18.97
CA TRP A 298 2.25 1.54 17.96
C TRP A 298 2.93 0.97 16.72
N ASP A 299 4.26 1.11 16.63
CA ASP A 299 5.02 0.62 15.48
C ASP A 299 5.18 -0.91 15.52
N ALA A 300 4.54 -1.58 14.56
CA ALA A 300 4.64 -3.03 14.36
C ALA A 300 5.40 -3.39 13.07
N TYR A 301 5.74 -2.40 12.23
CA TYR A 301 6.26 -2.66 10.89
C TYR A 301 7.74 -2.35 10.69
N SER A 302 8.31 -1.36 11.36
CA SER A 302 9.66 -0.86 11.03
C SER A 302 10.75 -1.92 11.18
N ASN A 303 10.62 -2.85 12.11
CA ASN A 303 11.64 -3.85 12.37
C ASN A 303 11.74 -4.89 11.24
N GLU A 304 10.61 -5.47 10.83
CA GLU A 304 10.59 -6.59 9.88
C GLU A 304 10.47 -6.15 8.41
N PHE A 305 9.92 -4.96 8.17
CA PHE A 305 9.59 -4.50 6.83
C PHE A 305 10.42 -3.27 6.39
N SER A 306 11.58 -3.07 7.01
CA SER A 306 12.57 -2.11 6.51
C SER A 306 13.05 -2.52 5.11
N SER A 307 13.43 -1.52 4.30
CA SER A 307 13.89 -1.79 2.93
C SER A 307 15.09 -2.74 2.88
N GLU A 308 16.02 -2.64 3.81
CA GLU A 308 17.19 -3.52 3.89
C GLU A 308 16.78 -4.99 4.13
N ARG A 309 16.01 -5.28 5.18
CA ARG A 309 15.56 -6.65 5.48
C ARG A 309 14.69 -7.26 4.38
N VAL A 310 13.83 -6.45 3.78
CA VAL A 310 13.00 -6.92 2.67
C VAL A 310 13.87 -7.24 1.45
N MET A 311 14.90 -6.45 1.16
CA MET A 311 15.79 -6.72 0.03
C MET A 311 16.71 -7.92 0.28
N ASP A 312 17.12 -8.20 1.52
CA ASP A 312 17.80 -9.44 1.86
C ASP A 312 16.90 -10.65 1.56
N LYS A 313 15.63 -10.58 1.94
CA LYS A 313 14.67 -11.64 1.65
C LYS A 313 14.35 -11.73 0.16
N PHE A 314 14.24 -10.60 -0.54
CA PHE A 314 14.09 -10.55 -2.00
C PHE A 314 15.23 -11.28 -2.70
N LYS A 315 16.47 -11.01 -2.27
CA LYS A 315 17.65 -11.68 -2.79
C LYS A 315 17.59 -13.20 -2.58
N SER A 316 17.36 -13.64 -1.33
CA SER A 316 17.34 -15.07 -1.01
C SER A 316 16.22 -15.87 -1.70
N VAL A 317 15.09 -15.21 -2.02
CA VAL A 317 13.94 -15.90 -2.65
C VAL A 317 13.99 -15.82 -4.17
N PHE A 318 14.30 -14.67 -4.74
CA PHE A 318 14.16 -14.44 -6.18
C PHE A 318 15.47 -14.49 -6.94
N ILE A 319 16.60 -14.20 -6.30
CA ILE A 319 17.90 -14.11 -6.99
C ILE A 319 18.71 -15.39 -6.79
N ASP A 320 18.98 -15.77 -5.55
CA ASP A 320 19.77 -16.94 -5.19
C ASP A 320 19.01 -18.24 -5.51
#